data_ee53a2aece384e2af0133e51a3164276
#
_entry.id   ee53a2aece384e2af0133e51a3164276
#
_cell.length_a   1.000
_cell.length_b   1.000
_cell.length_c   1.000
_cell.angle_alpha   90.00
_cell.angle_beta   90.00
_cell.angle_gamma   90.00
#
_symmetry.space_group_name_H-M   'P 1'
#
loop_
_entity.id
_entity.type
_entity.pdbx_description
1 polymer ?
#
loop_
_entity_poly.entity_id
_entity_poly.type
_entity_poly.pdbx_seq_one_letter_code
_entity_poly.pdbx_strand_id
1 'polypeptide(L)'
;MKMNEKAEKIIKMMNDAGEKAYCVGGCVRDILLGKEPHDFDICTSAHPEKTEEILKEFPVIETGIKHGTVTVLVDGEPFEITTWRIDGKYSDNRRPENVTFTPSLEEDLKRRDFTINAMAFDGEEVIDPFGGKEDLKNGIIHAVGDPNERFEEDALRILRALRFASKLGFEIETKTAVAMHEKKELLKEISAERIFSELKLILCGKDATKVLLDFSDIIGQIIPEIKPTIGFEQHNKHHIYDVYTHTAVAVGSIDPDPTLRLTMLLHDIGKPDVYYFEDGQGHFYGHPEVSAEIARTVLNRLKCDNATKDTVLTLIKEHDNRFPPEKKSVKRMLGKIGEHNYSLLMKVKRADTYAQSDYLKDEKYAQINALIETAKQIEEENECFSLSDLAINGSDLKEFLSGKKM
;
A
#
# COMPACT_ATOMS: atom_id res chain seq x y z
N MET A 1 -25.31 15.73 -2.77
CA MET A 1 -23.83 15.68 -2.85
C MET A 1 -23.32 17.01 -2.31
N LYS A 2 -22.28 17.04 -1.48
CA LYS A 2 -21.72 18.29 -0.94
C LYS A 2 -20.28 18.42 -1.41
N MET A 3 -19.98 19.44 -2.17
CA MET A 3 -18.62 19.83 -2.56
C MET A 3 -17.98 20.61 -1.39
N ASN A 4 -16.65 20.66 -1.34
CA ASN A 4 -15.90 21.53 -0.45
C ASN A 4 -16.15 23.00 -0.83
N GLU A 5 -16.48 23.86 0.13
CA GLU A 5 -16.82 25.28 -0.09
C GLU A 5 -15.70 26.07 -0.78
N LYS A 6 -14.43 25.69 -0.54
CA LYS A 6 -13.27 26.31 -1.20
C LYS A 6 -13.15 25.87 -2.68
N ALA A 7 -13.42 24.58 -2.97
CA ALA A 7 -13.50 24.09 -4.33
C ALA A 7 -14.65 24.76 -5.12
N GLU A 8 -15.83 24.92 -4.48
CA GLU A 8 -16.95 25.66 -5.06
C GLU A 8 -16.57 27.12 -5.37
N LYS A 9 -15.85 27.79 -4.46
CA LYS A 9 -15.36 29.16 -4.66
C LYS A 9 -14.45 29.25 -5.88
N ILE A 10 -13.48 28.33 -6.02
CA ILE A 10 -12.57 28.28 -7.18
C ILE A 10 -13.36 28.08 -8.48
N ILE A 11 -14.24 27.07 -8.52
CA ILE A 11 -15.05 26.77 -9.71
C ILE A 11 -15.91 27.96 -10.10
N LYS A 12 -16.55 28.61 -9.13
CA LYS A 12 -17.35 29.80 -9.36
C LYS A 12 -16.54 30.96 -9.93
N MET A 13 -15.36 31.26 -9.39
CA MET A 13 -14.49 32.32 -9.90
C MET A 13 -14.05 32.06 -11.35
N MET A 14 -13.73 30.79 -11.66
CA MET A 14 -13.39 30.39 -13.03
C MET A 14 -14.58 30.60 -13.99
N ASN A 15 -15.77 30.14 -13.59
CA ASN A 15 -17.00 30.27 -14.40
C ASN A 15 -17.42 31.75 -14.58
N ASP A 16 -17.29 32.58 -13.54
CA ASP A 16 -17.59 34.02 -13.60
C ASP A 16 -16.62 34.77 -14.54
N ALA A 17 -15.41 34.23 -14.74
CA ALA A 17 -14.41 34.73 -15.70
C ALA A 17 -14.61 34.19 -17.14
N GLY A 18 -15.64 33.36 -17.37
CA GLY A 18 -15.97 32.79 -18.69
C GLY A 18 -15.26 31.46 -19.00
N GLU A 19 -14.52 30.91 -18.05
CA GLU A 19 -13.86 29.62 -18.17
C GLU A 19 -14.68 28.52 -17.50
N LYS A 20 -14.63 27.29 -18.04
CA LYS A 20 -15.30 26.15 -17.42
C LYS A 20 -14.35 25.46 -16.43
N ALA A 21 -14.85 25.08 -15.26
CA ALA A 21 -14.08 24.33 -14.28
C ALA A 21 -14.95 23.27 -13.57
N TYR A 22 -14.34 22.13 -13.23
CA TYR A 22 -15.02 20.99 -12.61
C TYR A 22 -14.09 20.30 -11.63
N CYS A 23 -14.63 19.76 -10.52
CA CYS A 23 -13.95 18.72 -9.77
C CYS A 23 -13.85 17.46 -10.61
N VAL A 24 -12.75 16.69 -10.49
CA VAL A 24 -12.51 15.49 -11.30
C VAL A 24 -11.81 14.39 -10.51
N GLY A 25 -11.88 13.16 -11.00
CA GLY A 25 -11.09 12.07 -10.48
C GLY A 25 -11.57 11.50 -9.14
N GLY A 26 -10.65 11.32 -8.21
CA GLY A 26 -10.91 10.67 -6.93
C GLY A 26 -11.97 11.34 -6.09
N CYS A 27 -12.00 12.67 -6.06
CA CYS A 27 -12.98 13.42 -5.26
C CYS A 27 -14.41 13.19 -5.75
N VAL A 28 -14.65 13.15 -7.07
CA VAL A 28 -15.99 12.89 -7.64
C VAL A 28 -16.46 11.49 -7.28
N ARG A 29 -15.59 10.49 -7.45
CA ARG A 29 -15.86 9.11 -7.03
C ARG A 29 -16.22 9.02 -5.54
N ASP A 30 -15.42 9.65 -4.67
CA ASP A 30 -15.61 9.56 -3.23
C ASP A 30 -16.89 10.30 -2.78
N ILE A 31 -17.23 11.45 -3.39
CA ILE A 31 -18.51 12.13 -3.19
C ILE A 31 -19.69 11.21 -3.59
N LEU A 32 -19.61 10.54 -4.74
CA LEU A 32 -20.66 9.62 -5.20
C LEU A 32 -20.80 8.39 -4.30
N LEU A 33 -19.73 7.96 -3.64
CA LEU A 33 -19.74 6.90 -2.61
C LEU A 33 -20.20 7.39 -1.23
N GLY A 34 -20.55 8.68 -1.08
CA GLY A 34 -20.94 9.27 0.21
C GLY A 34 -19.78 9.42 1.20
N LYS A 35 -18.53 9.44 0.70
CA LYS A 35 -17.32 9.65 1.48
C LYS A 35 -16.85 11.08 1.35
N GLU A 36 -16.18 11.60 2.37
CA GLU A 36 -15.50 12.89 2.32
C GLU A 36 -14.16 12.74 1.59
N PRO A 37 -13.93 13.47 0.46
CA PRO A 37 -12.65 13.44 -0.24
C PRO A 37 -11.54 14.07 0.61
N HIS A 38 -10.34 13.52 0.52
CA HIS A 38 -9.14 14.11 1.13
C HIS A 38 -8.59 15.28 0.31
N ASP A 39 -8.58 15.11 -1.02
CA ASP A 39 -8.01 16.05 -1.98
C ASP A 39 -9.05 16.40 -3.04
N PHE A 40 -9.04 17.62 -3.55
CA PHE A 40 -9.90 18.07 -4.62
C PHE A 40 -9.07 18.47 -5.84
N ASP A 41 -9.07 17.62 -6.86
CA ASP A 41 -8.52 17.93 -8.16
C ASP A 41 -9.55 18.70 -9.00
N ILE A 42 -9.13 19.81 -9.61
CA ILE A 42 -9.98 20.62 -10.49
C ILE A 42 -9.39 20.57 -11.90
N CYS A 43 -10.25 20.43 -12.91
CA CYS A 43 -9.85 20.64 -14.29
C CYS A 43 -10.58 21.84 -14.88
N THR A 44 -9.96 22.52 -15.87
CA THR A 44 -10.49 23.76 -16.43
C THR A 44 -10.17 23.91 -17.91
N SER A 45 -10.99 24.71 -18.63
CA SER A 45 -10.72 25.16 -19.99
C SER A 45 -9.62 26.22 -20.06
N ALA A 46 -9.36 26.91 -18.94
CA ALA A 46 -8.34 27.98 -18.87
C ALA A 46 -6.92 27.42 -18.99
N HIS A 47 -6.07 28.10 -19.74
CA HIS A 47 -4.62 27.87 -19.71
C HIS A 47 -4.03 28.29 -18.35
N PRO A 48 -2.84 27.76 -17.98
CA PRO A 48 -2.22 28.05 -16.68
C PRO A 48 -2.11 29.55 -16.36
N GLU A 49 -1.64 30.36 -17.31
CA GLU A 49 -1.48 31.79 -17.13
C GLU A 49 -2.84 32.49 -16.88
N LYS A 50 -3.91 32.01 -17.51
CA LYS A 50 -5.26 32.53 -17.32
C LYS A 50 -5.83 32.10 -15.96
N THR A 51 -5.52 30.88 -15.54
CA THR A 51 -5.90 30.38 -14.19
C THR A 51 -5.23 31.23 -13.10
N GLU A 52 -3.95 31.57 -13.24
CA GLU A 52 -3.24 32.45 -12.31
C GLU A 52 -3.80 33.87 -12.29
N GLU A 53 -4.17 34.44 -13.45
CA GLU A 53 -4.81 35.75 -13.54
C GLU A 53 -6.16 35.79 -12.79
N ILE A 54 -7.00 34.76 -12.99
CA ILE A 54 -8.33 34.67 -12.36
C ILE A 54 -8.19 34.52 -10.84
N LEU A 55 -7.28 33.65 -10.39
CA LEU A 55 -7.11 33.27 -9.00
C LEU A 55 -6.01 34.06 -8.26
N LYS A 56 -5.62 35.22 -8.78
CA LYS A 56 -4.53 36.10 -8.27
C LYS A 56 -4.69 36.56 -6.82
N GLU A 57 -5.88 36.44 -6.24
CA GLU A 57 -6.12 36.73 -4.82
C GLU A 57 -5.54 35.65 -3.89
N PHE A 58 -5.22 34.47 -4.41
CA PHE A 58 -4.64 33.35 -3.68
C PHE A 58 -3.16 33.18 -4.04
N PRO A 59 -2.33 32.66 -3.12
CA PRO A 59 -0.98 32.23 -3.46
C PRO A 59 -1.04 31.06 -4.48
N VAL A 60 -0.27 31.20 -5.57
CA VAL A 60 -0.14 30.18 -6.62
C VAL A 60 1.27 29.60 -6.61
N ILE A 61 1.37 28.30 -6.78
CA ILE A 61 2.62 27.56 -6.86
C ILE A 61 2.72 26.88 -8.24
N GLU A 62 3.72 27.25 -9.02
CA GLU A 62 3.92 26.84 -10.41
C GLU A 62 4.57 25.45 -10.56
N THR A 63 4.21 24.47 -9.74
CA THR A 63 4.89 23.17 -9.69
C THR A 63 4.65 22.26 -10.90
N GLY A 64 3.71 22.57 -11.76
CA GLY A 64 3.28 21.69 -12.86
C GLY A 64 2.99 22.36 -14.19
N ILE A 65 3.38 23.61 -14.41
CA ILE A 65 3.01 24.44 -15.58
C ILE A 65 3.31 23.74 -16.91
N LYS A 66 4.45 23.07 -17.04
CA LYS A 66 4.80 22.32 -18.27
C LYS A 66 3.76 21.25 -18.65
N HIS A 67 2.97 20.77 -17.69
CA HIS A 67 1.91 19.81 -17.89
C HIS A 67 0.52 20.41 -17.73
N GLY A 68 0.42 21.73 -17.67
CA GLY A 68 -0.85 22.46 -17.55
C GLY A 68 -1.45 22.48 -16.14
N THR A 69 -0.67 22.18 -15.08
CA THR A 69 -1.16 22.16 -13.70
C THR A 69 -0.57 23.32 -12.90
N VAL A 70 -1.42 24.01 -12.15
CA VAL A 70 -1.05 25.01 -11.13
C VAL A 70 -1.65 24.60 -9.79
N THR A 71 -0.95 24.86 -8.69
CA THR A 71 -1.46 24.61 -7.34
C THR A 71 -1.84 25.95 -6.71
N VAL A 72 -3.08 26.09 -6.27
CA VAL A 72 -3.61 27.28 -5.62
C VAL A 72 -3.85 27.00 -4.15
N LEU A 73 -3.39 27.89 -3.26
CA LEU A 73 -3.58 27.75 -1.82
C LEU A 73 -4.78 28.62 -1.37
N VAL A 74 -5.89 27.97 -1.01
CA VAL A 74 -7.06 28.65 -0.43
C VAL A 74 -7.09 28.40 1.06
N ASP A 75 -6.88 29.44 1.85
CA ASP A 75 -6.75 29.36 3.33
C ASP A 75 -5.74 28.29 3.79
N GLY A 76 -4.60 28.19 3.06
CA GLY A 76 -3.53 27.24 3.35
C GLY A 76 -3.76 25.81 2.84
N GLU A 77 -4.92 25.50 2.26
CA GLU A 77 -5.24 24.20 1.66
C GLU A 77 -4.90 24.21 0.16
N PRO A 78 -4.14 23.21 -0.34
CA PRO A 78 -3.74 23.16 -1.74
C PRO A 78 -4.85 22.57 -2.62
N PHE A 79 -5.07 23.21 -3.78
CA PHE A 79 -5.94 22.74 -4.86
C PHE A 79 -5.12 22.62 -6.14
N GLU A 80 -5.06 21.44 -6.75
CA GLU A 80 -4.44 21.25 -8.06
C GLU A 80 -5.46 21.56 -9.15
N ILE A 81 -5.12 22.54 -10.01
CA ILE A 81 -5.97 22.98 -11.11
C ILE A 81 -5.23 22.66 -12.42
N THR A 82 -5.80 21.78 -13.23
CA THR A 82 -5.19 21.29 -14.46
C THR A 82 -6.00 21.74 -15.68
N THR A 83 -5.32 22.38 -16.64
CA THR A 83 -5.89 22.69 -17.95
C THR A 83 -6.25 21.41 -18.70
N TRP A 84 -7.43 21.36 -19.34
CA TRP A 84 -7.84 20.23 -20.18
C TRP A 84 -6.81 19.94 -21.25
N ARG A 85 -6.41 18.68 -21.37
CA ARG A 85 -5.35 18.30 -22.26
C ARG A 85 -5.53 16.90 -22.85
N ILE A 86 -4.91 16.73 -24.00
CA ILE A 86 -4.66 15.42 -24.62
C ILE A 86 -3.18 15.10 -24.35
N ASP A 87 -2.92 13.92 -23.83
CA ASP A 87 -1.56 13.46 -23.63
C ASP A 87 -0.98 12.98 -24.97
N GLY A 88 0.25 13.41 -25.29
CA GLY A 88 1.00 12.95 -26.46
C GLY A 88 1.56 11.54 -26.27
N LYS A 89 2.50 11.14 -27.13
CA LYS A 89 3.16 9.84 -27.01
C LYS A 89 3.91 9.74 -25.68
N TYR A 90 3.84 8.55 -25.08
CA TYR A 90 4.60 8.20 -23.89
C TYR A 90 5.86 7.46 -24.32
N SER A 91 7.04 8.02 -24.03
CA SER A 91 8.33 7.41 -24.36
C SER A 91 8.92 6.59 -23.23
N ASP A 92 8.46 6.84 -21.98
CA ASP A 92 9.00 6.23 -20.77
C ASP A 92 7.92 5.47 -19.95
N ASN A 93 6.78 5.16 -20.58
CA ASN A 93 5.61 4.54 -19.94
C ASN A 93 5.16 5.26 -18.66
N ARG A 94 5.39 6.60 -18.58
CA ARG A 94 5.07 7.39 -17.38
C ARG A 94 4.48 8.75 -17.69
N ARG A 95 5.16 9.54 -18.53
CA ARG A 95 4.76 10.91 -18.82
C ARG A 95 4.68 11.11 -20.32
N PRO A 96 3.65 11.81 -20.79
CA PRO A 96 3.62 12.20 -22.17
C PRO A 96 4.82 13.14 -22.44
N GLU A 97 5.51 12.94 -23.55
CA GLU A 97 6.60 13.83 -23.98
C GLU A 97 6.11 15.27 -24.14
N ASN A 98 4.88 15.41 -24.65
CA ASN A 98 4.22 16.68 -24.84
C ASN A 98 2.74 16.56 -24.45
N VAL A 99 2.17 17.65 -24.00
CA VAL A 99 0.73 17.79 -23.77
C VAL A 99 0.19 18.81 -24.76
N THR A 100 -0.99 18.57 -25.29
CA THR A 100 -1.70 19.54 -26.13
C THR A 100 -2.98 19.94 -25.41
N PHE A 101 -3.14 21.22 -25.14
CA PHE A 101 -4.37 21.71 -24.53
C PHE A 101 -5.54 21.58 -25.49
N THR A 102 -6.70 21.23 -24.96
CA THR A 102 -7.93 20.99 -25.72
C THR A 102 -9.09 21.79 -25.15
N PRO A 103 -10.04 22.24 -25.94
CA PRO A 103 -11.27 22.83 -25.43
C PRO A 103 -12.32 21.78 -24.98
N SER A 104 -12.01 20.49 -25.12
CA SER A 104 -12.94 19.39 -24.85
C SER A 104 -12.65 18.74 -23.47
N LEU A 105 -13.61 18.85 -22.56
CA LEU A 105 -13.61 18.11 -21.30
C LEU A 105 -13.58 16.60 -21.52
N GLU A 106 -14.32 16.10 -22.51
CA GLU A 106 -14.38 14.66 -22.81
C GLU A 106 -13.00 14.10 -23.16
N GLU A 107 -12.19 14.82 -23.96
CA GLU A 107 -10.83 14.40 -24.28
C GLU A 107 -9.91 14.39 -23.04
N ASP A 108 -10.09 15.34 -22.10
CA ASP A 108 -9.35 15.29 -20.82
C ASP A 108 -9.78 14.11 -19.96
N LEU A 109 -11.07 13.78 -19.92
CA LEU A 109 -11.56 12.63 -19.17
C LEU A 109 -11.13 11.30 -19.82
N LYS A 110 -11.03 11.25 -21.15
CA LYS A 110 -10.66 10.05 -21.91
C LYS A 110 -9.24 9.56 -21.63
N ARG A 111 -8.29 10.45 -21.34
CA ARG A 111 -6.89 10.07 -21.00
C ARG A 111 -6.73 9.47 -19.60
N ARG A 112 -7.78 9.47 -18.78
CA ARG A 112 -7.73 8.96 -17.39
C ARG A 112 -7.66 7.44 -17.38
N ASP A 113 -7.34 6.88 -16.21
CA ASP A 113 -7.11 5.46 -16.02
C ASP A 113 -8.41 4.62 -16.07
N PHE A 114 -9.36 4.94 -15.20
CA PHE A 114 -10.58 4.14 -15.02
C PHE A 114 -11.84 5.01 -15.08
N THR A 115 -12.94 4.44 -15.56
CA THR A 115 -14.23 5.11 -15.69
C THR A 115 -14.69 5.77 -14.40
N ILE A 116 -14.51 5.11 -13.26
CA ILE A 116 -14.85 5.64 -11.93
C ILE A 116 -14.05 6.87 -11.51
N ASN A 117 -12.95 7.19 -12.20
CA ASN A 117 -12.13 8.39 -12.02
C ASN A 117 -12.21 9.35 -13.22
N ALA A 118 -12.99 9.00 -14.26
CA ALA A 118 -13.15 9.78 -15.47
C ALA A 118 -14.51 10.51 -15.51
N MET A 119 -14.93 11.02 -14.38
CA MET A 119 -16.13 11.83 -14.18
C MET A 119 -15.75 13.23 -13.72
N ALA A 120 -16.57 14.21 -14.11
CA ALA A 120 -16.44 15.60 -13.70
C ALA A 120 -17.70 16.07 -12.96
N PHE A 121 -17.57 17.03 -12.02
CA PHE A 121 -18.65 17.52 -11.17
C PHE A 121 -18.51 19.02 -10.94
N ASP A 122 -19.55 19.80 -11.23
CA ASP A 122 -19.56 21.26 -11.07
C ASP A 122 -20.23 21.75 -9.77
N GLY A 123 -20.74 20.84 -8.95
CA GLY A 123 -21.53 21.13 -7.76
C GLY A 123 -23.02 20.78 -7.95
N GLU A 124 -23.51 20.76 -9.15
CA GLU A 124 -24.92 20.47 -9.49
C GLU A 124 -25.05 19.15 -10.28
N GLU A 125 -24.30 18.99 -11.37
CA GLU A 125 -24.37 17.87 -12.27
C GLU A 125 -23.04 17.12 -12.40
N VAL A 126 -23.14 15.78 -12.52
CA VAL A 126 -21.98 14.90 -12.84
C VAL A 126 -21.97 14.59 -14.32
N ILE A 127 -20.90 15.02 -14.98
CA ILE A 127 -20.60 14.73 -16.39
C ILE A 127 -19.87 13.40 -16.44
N ASP A 128 -20.45 12.40 -17.07
CA ASP A 128 -19.97 11.02 -17.11
C ASP A 128 -20.04 10.44 -18.53
N PRO A 129 -19.07 10.74 -19.41
CA PRO A 129 -19.09 10.27 -20.78
C PRO A 129 -18.75 8.78 -20.94
N PHE A 130 -18.18 8.15 -19.92
CA PHE A 130 -17.63 6.77 -19.99
C PHE A 130 -18.36 5.76 -19.11
N GLY A 131 -19.49 6.13 -18.49
CA GLY A 131 -20.30 5.22 -17.67
C GLY A 131 -19.73 4.93 -16.26
N GLY A 132 -18.89 5.81 -15.74
CA GLY A 132 -18.25 5.65 -14.43
C GLY A 132 -19.26 5.58 -13.27
N LYS A 133 -20.42 6.24 -13.36
CA LYS A 133 -21.50 6.14 -12.35
C LYS A 133 -22.06 4.73 -12.26
N GLU A 134 -22.29 4.09 -13.41
CA GLU A 134 -22.82 2.73 -13.46
C GLU A 134 -21.78 1.72 -12.97
N ASP A 135 -20.53 1.86 -13.41
CA ASP A 135 -19.41 1.04 -12.91
C ASP A 135 -19.21 1.21 -11.40
N LEU A 136 -19.31 2.44 -10.89
CA LEU A 136 -19.21 2.73 -9.46
C LEU A 136 -20.34 2.07 -8.65
N LYS A 137 -21.59 2.11 -9.17
CA LYS A 137 -22.74 1.48 -8.56
C LYS A 137 -22.64 -0.04 -8.55
N ASN A 138 -22.08 -0.62 -9.62
CA ASN A 138 -21.91 -2.06 -9.78
C ASN A 138 -20.62 -2.58 -9.10
N GLY A 139 -19.77 -1.70 -8.58
CA GLY A 139 -18.51 -2.07 -7.95
C GLY A 139 -17.47 -2.61 -8.94
N ILE A 140 -17.31 -1.97 -10.10
CA ILE A 140 -16.44 -2.41 -11.20
C ILE A 140 -15.31 -1.43 -11.42
N ILE A 141 -14.10 -1.93 -11.61
CA ILE A 141 -12.91 -1.21 -12.09
C ILE A 141 -12.79 -1.48 -13.60
N HIS A 142 -13.08 -0.47 -14.40
CA HIS A 142 -13.10 -0.56 -15.85
C HIS A 142 -12.16 0.51 -16.45
N ALA A 143 -11.23 0.12 -17.31
CA ALA A 143 -10.33 1.05 -17.98
C ALA A 143 -11.10 1.95 -18.97
N VAL A 144 -10.70 3.22 -19.09
CA VAL A 144 -11.32 4.13 -20.08
C VAL A 144 -10.86 3.75 -21.48
N GLY A 145 -11.79 3.38 -22.36
CA GLY A 145 -11.49 3.00 -23.76
C GLY A 145 -10.84 1.61 -23.87
N ASP A 146 -9.76 1.50 -24.65
CA ASP A 146 -9.02 0.22 -24.79
C ASP A 146 -8.04 0.04 -23.64
N PRO A 147 -8.18 -1.01 -22.80
CA PRO A 147 -7.27 -1.24 -21.69
C PRO A 147 -5.82 -1.51 -22.14
N ASN A 148 -5.60 -2.08 -23.32
CA ASN A 148 -4.25 -2.30 -23.83
C ASN A 148 -3.52 -0.98 -24.09
N GLU A 149 -4.19 -0.04 -24.74
CA GLU A 149 -3.65 1.31 -24.95
C GLU A 149 -3.36 2.01 -23.62
N ARG A 150 -4.31 1.93 -22.66
CA ARG A 150 -4.15 2.55 -21.35
C ARG A 150 -2.93 2.02 -20.57
N PHE A 151 -2.65 0.71 -20.64
CA PHE A 151 -1.50 0.11 -19.97
C PHE A 151 -0.18 0.33 -20.71
N GLU A 152 -0.19 0.48 -22.03
CA GLU A 152 0.97 0.89 -22.83
C GLU A 152 1.37 2.35 -22.59
N GLU A 153 0.41 3.23 -22.28
CA GLU A 153 0.70 4.63 -21.90
C GLU A 153 1.36 4.75 -20.53
N ASP A 154 0.81 4.13 -19.50
CA ASP A 154 1.39 4.05 -18.15
C ASP A 154 1.09 2.68 -17.54
N ALA A 155 2.08 1.81 -17.56
CA ALA A 155 1.97 0.47 -17.02
C ALA A 155 1.65 0.45 -15.49
N LEU A 156 1.92 1.54 -14.76
CA LEU A 156 1.52 1.64 -13.35
C LEU A 156 0.01 1.56 -13.17
N ARG A 157 -0.78 1.85 -14.21
CA ARG A 157 -2.25 1.70 -14.17
C ARG A 157 -2.67 0.26 -13.86
N ILE A 158 -1.84 -0.74 -14.18
CA ILE A 158 -2.05 -2.14 -13.78
C ILE A 158 -2.07 -2.26 -12.24
N LEU A 159 -1.08 -1.72 -11.56
CA LEU A 159 -1.04 -1.74 -10.09
C LEU A 159 -2.11 -0.83 -9.47
N ARG A 160 -2.45 0.27 -10.14
CA ARG A 160 -3.56 1.14 -9.70
C ARG A 160 -4.91 0.43 -9.76
N ALA A 161 -5.16 -0.42 -10.79
CA ALA A 161 -6.35 -1.28 -10.83
C ALA A 161 -6.42 -2.20 -9.61
N LEU A 162 -5.32 -2.90 -9.29
CA LEU A 162 -5.22 -3.74 -8.10
C LEU A 162 -5.45 -2.95 -6.80
N ARG A 163 -4.89 -1.72 -6.72
CA ARG A 163 -5.12 -0.84 -5.57
C ARG A 163 -6.60 -0.48 -5.41
N PHE A 164 -7.26 -0.07 -6.49
CA PHE A 164 -8.68 0.28 -6.41
C PHE A 164 -9.54 -0.94 -6.09
N ALA A 165 -9.26 -2.10 -6.69
CA ALA A 165 -9.93 -3.36 -6.35
C ALA A 165 -9.76 -3.68 -4.86
N SER A 166 -8.53 -3.64 -4.34
CA SER A 166 -8.23 -3.91 -2.94
C SER A 166 -8.88 -2.89 -1.99
N LYS A 167 -8.73 -1.58 -2.28
CA LYS A 167 -9.23 -0.48 -1.42
C LYS A 167 -10.75 -0.39 -1.39
N LEU A 168 -11.40 -0.51 -2.55
CA LEU A 168 -12.84 -0.34 -2.69
C LEU A 168 -13.63 -1.65 -2.56
N GLY A 169 -12.96 -2.80 -2.74
CA GLY A 169 -13.59 -4.11 -2.81
C GLY A 169 -14.39 -4.29 -4.08
N PHE A 170 -13.89 -3.76 -5.18
CA PHE A 170 -14.51 -3.80 -6.49
C PHE A 170 -13.88 -4.90 -7.34
N GLU A 171 -14.68 -5.48 -8.22
CA GLU A 171 -14.20 -6.42 -9.23
C GLU A 171 -13.53 -5.66 -10.39
N ILE A 172 -12.54 -6.29 -11.03
CA ILE A 172 -11.95 -5.73 -12.24
C ILE A 172 -12.70 -6.29 -13.45
N GLU A 173 -13.11 -5.40 -14.37
CA GLU A 173 -13.81 -5.77 -15.60
C GLU A 173 -12.99 -6.77 -16.41
N THR A 174 -13.62 -7.77 -17.03
CA THR A 174 -12.97 -8.92 -17.67
C THR A 174 -11.93 -8.54 -18.71
N LYS A 175 -12.22 -7.61 -19.62
CA LYS A 175 -11.26 -7.19 -20.66
C LYS A 175 -10.10 -6.43 -20.05
N THR A 176 -10.37 -5.60 -19.04
CA THR A 176 -9.36 -4.89 -18.26
C THR A 176 -8.44 -5.89 -17.57
N ALA A 177 -8.98 -6.93 -16.91
CA ALA A 177 -8.20 -7.96 -16.25
C ALA A 177 -7.33 -8.76 -17.25
N VAL A 178 -7.88 -9.17 -18.40
CA VAL A 178 -7.13 -9.87 -19.45
C VAL A 178 -5.93 -9.02 -19.92
N ALA A 179 -6.18 -7.74 -20.23
CA ALA A 179 -5.11 -6.83 -20.64
C ALA A 179 -4.04 -6.64 -19.55
N MET A 180 -4.42 -6.61 -18.27
CA MET A 180 -3.46 -6.55 -17.15
C MET A 180 -2.53 -7.76 -17.15
N HIS A 181 -3.06 -8.98 -17.32
CA HIS A 181 -2.27 -10.20 -17.40
C HIS A 181 -1.34 -10.22 -18.62
N GLU A 182 -1.82 -9.75 -19.78
CA GLU A 182 -1.04 -9.69 -21.02
C GLU A 182 0.07 -8.63 -20.96
N LYS A 183 -0.18 -7.49 -20.33
CA LYS A 183 0.74 -6.34 -20.28
C LYS A 183 1.61 -6.27 -19.00
N LYS A 184 1.51 -7.23 -18.07
CA LYS A 184 2.26 -7.20 -16.79
C LYS A 184 3.78 -7.06 -16.96
N GLU A 185 4.35 -7.52 -18.07
CA GLU A 185 5.79 -7.39 -18.35
C GLU A 185 6.24 -5.92 -18.44
N LEU A 186 5.35 -4.99 -18.81
CA LEU A 186 5.64 -3.55 -18.85
C LEU A 186 5.94 -2.97 -17.46
N LEU A 187 5.55 -3.65 -16.38
CA LEU A 187 5.88 -3.22 -15.02
C LEU A 187 7.39 -3.16 -14.75
N LYS A 188 8.21 -3.85 -15.56
CA LYS A 188 9.68 -3.77 -15.47
C LYS A 188 10.23 -2.38 -15.79
N GLU A 189 9.48 -1.59 -16.58
CA GLU A 189 9.87 -0.23 -16.98
C GLU A 189 9.50 0.82 -15.92
N ILE A 190 8.72 0.42 -14.90
CA ILE A 190 8.27 1.34 -13.86
C ILE A 190 9.29 1.44 -12.74
N SER A 191 9.55 2.67 -12.25
CA SER A 191 10.47 2.88 -11.15
C SER A 191 10.04 2.15 -9.87
N ALA A 192 11.02 1.63 -9.13
CA ALA A 192 10.81 0.86 -7.92
C ALA A 192 9.99 1.61 -6.86
N GLU A 193 10.20 2.91 -6.74
CA GLU A 193 9.48 3.77 -5.79
C GLU A 193 7.98 3.86 -6.11
N ARG A 194 7.63 3.96 -7.41
CA ARG A 194 6.21 3.98 -7.85
C ARG A 194 5.56 2.62 -7.59
N ILE A 195 6.24 1.53 -7.94
CA ILE A 195 5.77 0.16 -7.65
C ILE A 195 5.55 -0.02 -6.15
N PHE A 196 6.53 0.36 -5.33
CA PHE A 196 6.44 0.19 -3.88
C PHE A 196 5.31 1.02 -3.26
N SER A 197 5.09 2.23 -3.78
CA SER A 197 3.99 3.08 -3.34
C SER A 197 2.62 2.43 -3.58
N GLU A 198 2.38 1.90 -4.80
CA GLU A 198 1.15 1.20 -5.10
C GLU A 198 1.02 -0.13 -4.33
N LEU A 199 2.12 -0.90 -4.19
CA LEU A 199 2.13 -2.15 -3.44
C LEU A 199 1.67 -1.95 -1.99
N LYS A 200 2.18 -0.95 -1.29
CA LYS A 200 1.73 -0.64 0.08
C LYS A 200 0.23 -0.38 0.15
N LEU A 201 -0.31 0.36 -0.81
CA LEU A 201 -1.73 0.67 -0.87
C LEU A 201 -2.59 -0.55 -1.24
N ILE A 202 -2.08 -1.44 -2.10
CA ILE A 202 -2.72 -2.73 -2.42
C ILE A 202 -2.82 -3.58 -1.15
N LEU A 203 -1.71 -3.74 -0.45
CA LEU A 203 -1.63 -4.57 0.76
C LEU A 203 -2.54 -4.05 1.88
N CYS A 204 -2.68 -2.73 2.03
CA CYS A 204 -3.51 -2.09 3.07
C CYS A 204 -4.99 -1.98 2.71
N GLY A 205 -5.41 -2.46 1.55
CA GLY A 205 -6.82 -2.50 1.17
C GLY A 205 -7.61 -3.57 1.95
N LYS A 206 -8.93 -3.38 2.02
CA LYS A 206 -9.84 -4.32 2.73
C LYS A 206 -9.92 -5.70 2.07
N ASP A 207 -9.74 -5.76 0.74
CA ASP A 207 -9.80 -6.98 -0.06
C ASP A 207 -8.41 -7.41 -0.59
N ALA A 208 -7.36 -7.11 0.17
CA ALA A 208 -5.99 -7.46 -0.18
C ALA A 208 -5.80 -8.96 -0.45
N THR A 209 -6.41 -9.83 0.37
CA THR A 209 -6.37 -11.30 0.19
C THR A 209 -6.86 -11.69 -1.20
N LYS A 210 -8.05 -11.23 -1.60
CA LYS A 210 -8.64 -11.57 -2.90
C LYS A 210 -7.74 -11.09 -4.04
N VAL A 211 -7.27 -9.86 -3.98
CA VAL A 211 -6.39 -9.28 -5.01
C VAL A 211 -5.07 -10.03 -5.12
N LEU A 212 -4.45 -10.41 -4.00
CA LEU A 212 -3.23 -11.21 -4.01
C LEU A 212 -3.45 -12.57 -4.67
N LEU A 213 -4.55 -13.24 -4.37
CA LEU A 213 -4.87 -14.56 -4.93
C LEU A 213 -5.21 -14.48 -6.43
N ASP A 214 -6.09 -13.58 -6.83
CA ASP A 214 -6.59 -13.48 -8.20
C ASP A 214 -5.51 -12.99 -9.18
N PHE A 215 -4.55 -12.18 -8.70
CA PHE A 215 -3.50 -11.54 -9.50
C PHE A 215 -2.09 -11.91 -9.05
N SER A 216 -1.91 -13.13 -8.58
CA SER A 216 -0.62 -13.64 -8.07
C SER A 216 0.52 -13.55 -9.09
N ASP A 217 0.23 -13.68 -10.37
CA ASP A 217 1.19 -13.55 -11.46
C ASP A 217 1.68 -12.11 -11.66
N ILE A 218 0.81 -11.11 -11.43
CA ILE A 218 1.18 -9.68 -11.47
C ILE A 218 2.02 -9.33 -10.23
N ILE A 219 1.63 -9.82 -9.05
CA ILE A 219 2.45 -9.68 -7.84
C ILE A 219 3.81 -10.35 -8.03
N GLY A 220 3.85 -11.55 -8.60
CA GLY A 220 5.07 -12.25 -8.97
C GLY A 220 5.91 -11.56 -10.06
N GLN A 221 5.36 -10.58 -10.78
CA GLN A 221 6.14 -9.77 -11.72
C GLN A 221 6.94 -8.68 -11.00
N ILE A 222 6.38 -8.08 -9.94
CA ILE A 222 7.07 -7.05 -9.14
C ILE A 222 7.93 -7.65 -8.02
N ILE A 223 7.58 -8.86 -7.54
CA ILE A 223 8.34 -9.63 -6.54
C ILE A 223 8.56 -11.05 -7.09
N PRO A 224 9.53 -11.26 -8.00
CA PRO A 224 9.76 -12.56 -8.62
C PRO A 224 10.04 -13.70 -7.63
N GLU A 225 10.58 -13.36 -6.46
CA GLU A 225 10.91 -14.31 -5.38
C GLU A 225 9.66 -14.94 -4.75
N ILE A 226 8.48 -14.37 -4.98
CA ILE A 226 7.22 -14.94 -4.49
C ILE A 226 6.73 -16.13 -5.35
N LYS A 227 7.15 -16.21 -6.63
CA LYS A 227 6.67 -17.22 -7.58
C LYS A 227 6.84 -18.66 -7.09
N PRO A 228 7.97 -19.04 -6.46
CA PRO A 228 8.13 -20.40 -5.94
C PRO A 228 7.13 -20.79 -4.85
N THR A 229 6.50 -19.83 -4.18
CA THR A 229 5.52 -20.09 -3.10
C THR A 229 4.13 -20.41 -3.63
N ILE A 230 3.82 -20.01 -4.89
CA ILE A 230 2.51 -20.19 -5.51
C ILE A 230 2.25 -21.67 -5.79
N GLY A 231 1.21 -22.23 -5.18
CA GLY A 231 0.90 -23.66 -5.31
C GLY A 231 1.89 -24.58 -4.59
N PHE A 232 2.78 -24.05 -3.73
CA PHE A 232 3.75 -24.86 -2.99
C PHE A 232 3.09 -25.49 -1.76
N GLU A 233 2.73 -26.77 -1.88
CA GLU A 233 2.08 -27.56 -0.83
C GLU A 233 2.98 -27.76 0.40
N GLN A 234 2.44 -27.56 1.59
CA GLN A 234 3.22 -27.59 2.84
C GLN A 234 3.30 -28.99 3.47
N HIS A 235 2.39 -29.90 3.10
CA HIS A 235 2.35 -31.30 3.53
C HIS A 235 2.45 -31.49 5.06
N ASN A 236 1.76 -30.64 5.83
CA ASN A 236 1.83 -30.72 7.28
C ASN A 236 0.49 -30.31 7.92
N LYS A 237 0.17 -30.92 9.07
CA LYS A 237 -1.14 -30.76 9.75
C LYS A 237 -1.43 -29.35 10.27
N HIS A 238 -0.41 -28.49 10.34
CA HIS A 238 -0.57 -27.10 10.78
C HIS A 238 -1.04 -26.18 9.66
N HIS A 239 -0.96 -26.60 8.40
CA HIS A 239 -1.32 -25.80 7.24
C HIS A 239 -2.40 -26.49 6.39
N ILE A 240 -3.38 -25.68 5.95
CA ILE A 240 -4.48 -26.10 5.05
C ILE A 240 -4.34 -25.48 3.67
N TYR A 241 -3.41 -24.55 3.51
CA TYR A 241 -3.13 -23.80 2.29
C TYR A 241 -1.70 -24.07 1.80
N ASP A 242 -1.48 -23.91 0.49
CA ASP A 242 -0.12 -23.69 -0.04
C ASP A 242 0.51 -22.45 0.58
N VAL A 243 1.84 -22.27 0.41
CA VAL A 243 2.58 -21.16 1.06
C VAL A 243 2.04 -19.81 0.63
N TYR A 244 1.72 -19.61 -0.66
CA TYR A 244 1.23 -18.31 -1.14
C TYR A 244 -0.17 -17.98 -0.64
N THR A 245 -1.08 -18.96 -0.70
CA THR A 245 -2.45 -18.78 -0.19
C THR A 245 -2.46 -18.50 1.31
N HIS A 246 -1.63 -19.22 2.09
CA HIS A 246 -1.40 -18.94 3.50
C HIS A 246 -0.94 -17.47 3.70
N THR A 247 0.06 -17.05 2.94
CA THR A 247 0.59 -15.68 2.96
C THR A 247 -0.51 -14.63 2.66
N ALA A 248 -1.29 -14.83 1.60
CA ALA A 248 -2.36 -13.90 1.23
C ALA A 248 -3.44 -13.78 2.32
N VAL A 249 -3.84 -14.90 2.93
CA VAL A 249 -4.81 -14.92 4.04
C VAL A 249 -4.23 -14.22 5.28
N ALA A 250 -2.96 -14.46 5.61
CA ALA A 250 -2.29 -13.80 6.72
C ALA A 250 -2.18 -12.28 6.52
N VAL A 251 -1.85 -11.83 5.29
CA VAL A 251 -1.87 -10.40 4.92
C VAL A 251 -3.24 -9.80 5.17
N GLY A 252 -4.33 -10.45 4.73
CA GLY A 252 -5.69 -9.92 4.91
C GLY A 252 -6.16 -9.89 6.36
N SER A 253 -5.60 -10.73 7.23
CA SER A 253 -6.04 -10.88 8.63
C SER A 253 -5.35 -9.93 9.63
N ILE A 254 -4.27 -9.24 9.22
CA ILE A 254 -3.55 -8.30 10.07
C ILE A 254 -4.01 -6.85 9.83
N ASP A 255 -3.78 -5.97 10.81
CA ASP A 255 -4.09 -4.54 10.68
C ASP A 255 -3.58 -3.97 9.35
N PRO A 256 -4.29 -3.00 8.74
CA PRO A 256 -3.90 -2.39 7.47
C PRO A 256 -2.75 -1.37 7.64
N ASP A 257 -1.69 -1.80 8.30
CA ASP A 257 -0.43 -1.07 8.47
C ASP A 257 0.58 -1.57 7.44
N PRO A 258 1.26 -0.68 6.68
CA PRO A 258 2.19 -1.09 5.64
C PRO A 258 3.32 -2.01 6.12
N THR A 259 3.86 -1.79 7.32
CA THR A 259 4.96 -2.58 7.88
C THR A 259 4.48 -3.99 8.22
N LEU A 260 3.32 -4.10 8.87
CA LEU A 260 2.72 -5.38 9.22
C LEU A 260 2.32 -6.19 7.97
N ARG A 261 1.68 -5.54 7.00
CA ARG A 261 1.25 -6.18 5.74
C ARG A 261 2.44 -6.64 4.89
N LEU A 262 3.52 -5.85 4.82
CA LEU A 262 4.78 -6.25 4.16
C LEU A 262 5.46 -7.41 4.90
N THR A 263 5.45 -7.40 6.24
CA THR A 263 5.95 -8.51 7.03
C THR A 263 5.22 -9.79 6.67
N MET A 264 3.87 -9.78 6.67
CA MET A 264 3.10 -10.96 6.33
C MET A 264 3.29 -11.40 4.87
N LEU A 265 3.45 -10.46 3.92
CA LEU A 265 3.72 -10.81 2.52
C LEU A 265 5.04 -11.58 2.33
N LEU A 266 6.03 -11.33 3.19
CA LEU A 266 7.39 -11.83 3.02
C LEU A 266 7.83 -12.85 4.10
N HIS A 267 7.00 -13.13 5.15
CA HIS A 267 7.44 -13.94 6.29
C HIS A 267 7.83 -15.38 5.94
N ASP A 268 7.13 -15.96 4.99
CA ASP A 268 7.26 -17.36 4.57
C ASP A 268 7.89 -17.55 3.18
N ILE A 269 8.40 -16.46 2.58
CA ILE A 269 8.91 -16.47 1.20
C ILE A 269 10.09 -17.43 1.01
N GLY A 270 10.84 -17.75 2.05
CA GLY A 270 11.96 -18.68 2.04
C GLY A 270 11.60 -20.15 2.29
N LYS A 271 10.33 -20.48 2.54
CA LYS A 271 9.92 -21.87 2.79
C LYS A 271 10.29 -22.85 1.67
N PRO A 272 10.09 -22.52 0.38
CA PRO A 272 10.46 -23.43 -0.70
C PRO A 272 11.96 -23.79 -0.71
N ASP A 273 12.85 -22.89 -0.29
CA ASP A 273 14.30 -23.06 -0.34
C ASP A 273 14.84 -24.00 0.75
N VAL A 274 14.08 -24.18 1.84
CA VAL A 274 14.48 -25.02 2.99
C VAL A 274 13.58 -26.25 3.19
N TYR A 275 12.65 -26.46 2.25
CA TYR A 275 11.72 -27.59 2.34
C TYR A 275 12.43 -28.93 2.28
N TYR A 276 12.06 -29.83 3.19
CA TYR A 276 12.34 -31.24 3.06
C TYR A 276 11.15 -32.06 3.58
N PHE A 277 11.02 -33.28 3.05
CA PHE A 277 9.94 -34.18 3.40
C PHE A 277 10.50 -35.37 4.17
N GLU A 278 10.04 -35.60 5.39
CA GLU A 278 10.47 -36.70 6.26
C GLU A 278 9.28 -37.22 7.08
N ASP A 279 9.21 -38.50 7.29
CA ASP A 279 8.16 -39.17 8.09
C ASP A 279 6.71 -38.81 7.68
N GLY A 280 6.47 -38.61 6.39
CA GLY A 280 5.16 -38.25 5.87
C GLY A 280 4.74 -36.79 6.09
N GLN A 281 5.66 -35.92 6.50
CA GLN A 281 5.44 -34.51 6.76
C GLN A 281 6.45 -33.59 6.10
N GLY A 282 6.01 -32.39 5.72
CA GLY A 282 6.88 -31.33 5.24
C GLY A 282 7.45 -30.51 6.41
N HIS A 283 8.73 -30.18 6.33
CA HIS A 283 9.48 -29.42 7.30
C HIS A 283 10.16 -28.22 6.65
N PHE A 284 10.29 -27.10 7.41
CA PHE A 284 10.77 -25.80 6.93
C PHE A 284 11.77 -25.16 7.92
N TYR A 285 12.64 -25.96 8.56
CA TYR A 285 13.55 -25.42 9.56
C TYR A 285 14.49 -24.37 8.97
N GLY A 286 14.63 -23.23 9.67
CA GLY A 286 15.46 -22.11 9.25
C GLY A 286 14.82 -21.19 8.19
N HIS A 287 13.54 -21.40 7.82
CA HIS A 287 12.87 -20.51 6.88
C HIS A 287 12.83 -19.03 7.34
N PRO A 288 12.75 -18.65 8.64
CA PRO A 288 12.72 -17.24 9.00
C PRO A 288 13.99 -16.50 8.61
N GLU A 289 15.15 -17.12 8.75
CA GLU A 289 16.44 -16.55 8.35
C GLU A 289 16.52 -16.39 6.82
N VAL A 290 16.14 -17.42 6.07
CA VAL A 290 16.14 -17.40 4.60
C VAL A 290 15.12 -16.39 4.10
N SER A 291 13.90 -16.37 4.67
CA SER A 291 12.87 -15.36 4.35
C SER A 291 13.37 -13.94 4.58
N ALA A 292 14.08 -13.69 5.68
CA ALA A 292 14.63 -12.38 5.98
C ALA A 292 15.71 -11.93 4.98
N GLU A 293 16.56 -12.84 4.49
CA GLU A 293 17.57 -12.50 3.46
C GLU A 293 16.90 -12.21 2.09
N ILE A 294 15.91 -13.00 1.71
CA ILE A 294 15.11 -12.75 0.49
C ILE A 294 14.37 -11.41 0.64
N ALA A 295 13.69 -11.19 1.78
CA ALA A 295 12.98 -9.94 2.07
C ALA A 295 13.89 -8.72 2.03
N ARG A 296 15.13 -8.82 2.56
CA ARG A 296 16.14 -7.76 2.47
C ARG A 296 16.42 -7.39 1.01
N THR A 297 16.60 -8.38 0.14
CA THR A 297 16.85 -8.18 -1.29
C THR A 297 15.68 -7.49 -1.97
N VAL A 298 14.45 -7.99 -1.71
CA VAL A 298 13.20 -7.42 -2.24
C VAL A 298 13.02 -5.97 -1.81
N LEU A 299 13.12 -5.69 -0.50
CA LEU A 299 12.90 -4.36 0.07
C LEU A 299 13.97 -3.34 -0.39
N ASN A 300 15.23 -3.77 -0.57
CA ASN A 300 16.27 -2.92 -1.14
C ASN A 300 15.97 -2.58 -2.61
N ARG A 301 15.57 -3.56 -3.42
CA ARG A 301 15.18 -3.35 -4.82
C ARG A 301 13.97 -2.41 -4.94
N LEU A 302 12.98 -2.55 -4.07
CA LEU A 302 11.79 -1.69 -4.02
C LEU A 302 12.05 -0.32 -3.37
N LYS A 303 13.28 -0.01 -2.95
CA LYS A 303 13.65 1.26 -2.30
C LYS A 303 12.86 1.56 -1.04
N CYS A 304 12.56 0.51 -0.25
CA CYS A 304 11.96 0.69 1.06
C CYS A 304 12.89 1.50 1.97
N ASP A 305 12.33 2.38 2.80
CA ASP A 305 13.11 3.12 3.79
C ASP A 305 13.70 2.18 4.86
N ASN A 306 14.80 2.61 5.47
CA ASN A 306 15.55 1.76 6.39
C ASN A 306 14.76 1.41 7.65
N ALA A 307 13.98 2.34 8.21
CA ALA A 307 13.24 2.11 9.45
C ALA A 307 12.17 1.02 9.24
N THR A 308 11.37 1.14 8.18
CA THR A 308 10.38 0.12 7.79
C THR A 308 11.07 -1.23 7.51
N LYS A 309 12.17 -1.21 6.73
CA LYS A 309 12.92 -2.43 6.39
C LYS A 309 13.46 -3.15 7.62
N ASP A 310 14.10 -2.44 8.56
CA ASP A 310 14.69 -3.05 9.75
C ASP A 310 13.60 -3.67 10.65
N THR A 311 12.45 -3.02 10.78
CA THR A 311 11.29 -3.57 11.49
C THR A 311 10.78 -4.83 10.81
N VAL A 312 10.52 -4.80 9.50
CA VAL A 312 10.04 -5.97 8.73
C VAL A 312 10.98 -7.15 8.89
N LEU A 313 12.30 -6.94 8.71
CA LEU A 313 13.30 -8.01 8.83
C LEU A 313 13.38 -8.59 10.25
N THR A 314 13.23 -7.75 11.27
CA THR A 314 13.18 -8.19 12.67
C THR A 314 11.95 -9.07 12.91
N LEU A 315 10.78 -8.64 12.45
CA LEU A 315 9.54 -9.37 12.62
C LEU A 315 9.57 -10.72 11.86
N ILE A 316 10.11 -10.75 10.64
CA ILE A 316 10.28 -11.99 9.86
C ILE A 316 11.18 -12.97 10.62
N LYS A 317 12.32 -12.55 11.13
CA LYS A 317 13.23 -13.42 11.86
C LYS A 317 12.62 -14.01 13.13
N GLU A 318 11.74 -13.29 13.80
CA GLU A 318 11.18 -13.70 15.09
C GLU A 318 9.78 -14.31 14.98
N HIS A 319 9.14 -14.34 13.80
CA HIS A 319 7.73 -14.75 13.69
C HIS A 319 7.48 -16.20 14.13
N ASP A 320 8.35 -17.14 13.80
CA ASP A 320 8.24 -18.56 14.20
C ASP A 320 9.01 -18.88 15.51
N ASN A 321 9.69 -17.89 16.12
CA ASN A 321 10.40 -18.11 17.37
C ASN A 321 9.41 -18.43 18.50
N ARG A 322 9.52 -19.63 19.07
CA ARG A 322 8.65 -20.14 20.14
C ARG A 322 9.38 -20.02 21.48
N PHE A 323 8.81 -19.27 22.40
CA PHE A 323 9.33 -19.11 23.77
C PHE A 323 8.19 -19.13 24.79
N PRO A 324 8.47 -19.61 26.05
CA PRO A 324 7.44 -19.69 27.07
C PRO A 324 7.03 -18.28 27.57
N PRO A 325 5.76 -18.11 28.03
CA PRO A 325 5.26 -16.86 28.58
C PRO A 325 5.74 -16.61 30.02
N GLU A 326 7.04 -16.78 30.25
CA GLU A 326 7.72 -16.52 31.52
C GLU A 326 8.41 -15.18 31.47
N LYS A 327 8.39 -14.39 32.55
CA LYS A 327 9.00 -13.05 32.60
C LYS A 327 10.45 -13.04 32.08
N LYS A 328 11.25 -14.05 32.41
CA LYS A 328 12.66 -14.15 31.94
C LYS A 328 12.75 -14.24 30.42
N SER A 329 11.90 -15.05 29.79
CA SER A 329 11.89 -15.24 28.33
C SER A 329 11.33 -14.01 27.61
N VAL A 330 10.27 -13.41 28.14
CA VAL A 330 9.65 -12.19 27.61
C VAL A 330 10.61 -11.00 27.71
N LYS A 331 11.27 -10.78 28.87
CA LYS A 331 12.30 -9.74 29.05
C LYS A 331 13.46 -9.88 28.07
N ARG A 332 13.93 -11.12 27.85
CA ARG A 332 14.99 -11.37 26.86
C ARG A 332 14.54 -10.99 25.45
N MET A 333 13.28 -11.27 25.06
CA MET A 333 12.76 -10.87 23.77
C MET A 333 12.55 -9.36 23.68
N LEU A 334 11.98 -8.72 24.70
CA LEU A 334 11.85 -7.26 24.79
C LEU A 334 13.22 -6.57 24.68
N GLY A 335 14.24 -7.06 25.39
CA GLY A 335 15.61 -6.52 25.28
C GLY A 335 16.26 -6.76 23.91
N LYS A 336 15.86 -7.81 23.18
CA LYS A 336 16.39 -8.14 21.85
C LYS A 336 15.81 -7.25 20.74
N ILE A 337 14.49 -7.02 20.73
CA ILE A 337 13.80 -6.35 19.63
C ILE A 337 13.12 -5.04 20.01
N GLY A 338 13.07 -4.69 21.28
CA GLY A 338 12.37 -3.52 21.82
C GLY A 338 10.86 -3.73 21.97
N GLU A 339 10.21 -2.91 22.81
CA GLU A 339 8.77 -2.98 23.11
C GLU A 339 7.90 -2.81 21.88
N HIS A 340 8.22 -1.82 21.04
CA HIS A 340 7.47 -1.55 19.82
C HIS A 340 7.43 -2.78 18.90
N ASN A 341 8.59 -3.35 18.56
CA ASN A 341 8.67 -4.52 17.71
C ASN A 341 8.06 -5.76 18.37
N TYR A 342 8.13 -5.87 19.70
CA TYR A 342 7.47 -6.96 20.42
C TYR A 342 5.94 -6.89 20.27
N SER A 343 5.36 -5.72 20.42
CA SER A 343 3.92 -5.51 20.21
C SER A 343 3.50 -5.88 18.77
N LEU A 344 4.28 -5.45 17.76
CA LEU A 344 4.04 -5.81 16.35
C LEU A 344 4.21 -7.33 16.13
N LEU A 345 5.20 -7.96 16.75
CA LEU A 345 5.44 -9.41 16.65
C LEU A 345 4.24 -10.21 17.15
N MET A 346 3.58 -9.80 18.23
CA MET A 346 2.38 -10.48 18.72
C MET A 346 1.23 -10.40 17.70
N LYS A 347 1.09 -9.29 16.98
CA LYS A 347 0.12 -9.15 15.88
C LYS A 347 0.48 -10.09 14.71
N VAL A 348 1.74 -10.14 14.32
CA VAL A 348 2.26 -11.06 13.28
C VAL A 348 1.95 -12.51 13.64
N LYS A 349 2.28 -12.96 14.86
CA LYS A 349 1.99 -14.32 15.32
C LYS A 349 0.49 -14.66 15.30
N ARG A 350 -0.37 -13.69 15.64
CA ARG A 350 -1.82 -13.88 15.56
C ARG A 350 -2.30 -14.06 14.13
N ALA A 351 -1.80 -13.27 13.20
CA ALA A 351 -2.17 -13.32 11.79
C ALA A 351 -1.66 -14.60 11.11
N ASP A 352 -0.43 -15.02 11.42
CA ASP A 352 0.12 -16.30 10.96
C ASP A 352 -0.74 -17.48 11.49
N THR A 353 -1.06 -17.49 12.80
CA THR A 353 -1.95 -18.49 13.40
C THR A 353 -3.34 -18.48 12.76
N TYR A 354 -3.88 -17.31 12.42
CA TYR A 354 -5.19 -17.21 11.77
C TYR A 354 -5.21 -17.93 10.41
N ALA A 355 -4.16 -17.82 9.63
CA ALA A 355 -4.03 -18.43 8.32
C ALA A 355 -3.62 -19.92 8.35
N GLN A 356 -3.39 -20.50 9.52
CA GLN A 356 -3.09 -21.91 9.72
C GLN A 356 -4.36 -22.78 9.83
N SER A 357 -4.17 -24.09 9.92
CA SER A 357 -5.27 -25.03 10.21
C SER A 357 -5.82 -24.85 11.63
N ASP A 358 -6.96 -25.47 11.91
CA ASP A 358 -7.54 -25.46 13.27
C ASP A 358 -6.75 -26.32 14.27
N TYR A 359 -5.75 -27.07 13.81
CA TYR A 359 -4.91 -27.88 14.67
C TYR A 359 -4.11 -27.06 15.67
N LEU A 360 -4.39 -27.23 16.96
CA LEU A 360 -3.82 -26.47 18.09
C LEU A 360 -4.00 -24.95 17.98
N LYS A 361 -5.02 -24.48 17.28
CA LYS A 361 -5.24 -23.04 17.05
C LYS A 361 -5.54 -22.28 18.33
N ASP A 362 -6.40 -22.85 19.17
CA ASP A 362 -6.79 -22.24 20.44
C ASP A 362 -5.62 -22.20 21.42
N GLU A 363 -4.79 -23.24 21.47
CA GLU A 363 -3.59 -23.29 22.29
C GLU A 363 -2.56 -22.25 21.85
N LYS A 364 -2.38 -22.05 20.53
CA LYS A 364 -1.51 -21.02 19.99
C LYS A 364 -2.00 -19.62 20.37
N TYR A 365 -3.30 -19.35 20.25
CA TYR A 365 -3.86 -18.07 20.68
C TYR A 365 -3.74 -17.88 22.19
N ALA A 366 -3.98 -18.89 23.00
CA ALA A 366 -3.79 -18.84 24.45
C ALA A 366 -2.33 -18.49 24.81
N GLN A 367 -1.36 -19.10 24.12
CA GLN A 367 0.06 -18.79 24.31
C GLN A 367 0.39 -17.35 23.93
N ILE A 368 -0.10 -16.85 22.79
CA ILE A 368 0.11 -15.46 22.36
C ILE A 368 -0.49 -14.49 23.39
N ASN A 369 -1.70 -14.76 23.89
CA ASN A 369 -2.34 -13.93 24.89
C ASN A 369 -1.55 -13.92 26.20
N ALA A 370 -1.01 -15.06 26.63
CA ALA A 370 -0.15 -15.14 27.81
C ALA A 370 1.16 -14.36 27.64
N LEU A 371 1.76 -14.36 26.44
CA LEU A 371 2.93 -13.55 26.12
C LEU A 371 2.64 -12.05 26.20
N ILE A 372 1.48 -11.62 25.71
CA ILE A 372 1.03 -10.21 25.78
C ILE A 372 0.82 -9.80 27.23
N GLU A 373 0.14 -10.63 28.01
CA GLU A 373 -0.17 -10.35 29.41
C GLU A 373 1.10 -10.29 30.28
N THR A 374 2.05 -11.21 30.04
CA THR A 374 3.34 -11.19 30.73
C THR A 374 4.15 -9.92 30.43
N ALA A 375 4.11 -9.44 29.17
CA ALA A 375 4.77 -8.18 28.82
C ALA A 375 4.15 -6.98 29.54
N LYS A 376 2.81 -6.92 29.63
CA LYS A 376 2.11 -5.86 30.39
C LYS A 376 2.48 -5.90 31.89
N GLN A 377 2.56 -7.08 32.50
CA GLN A 377 2.99 -7.21 33.90
C GLN A 377 4.42 -6.69 34.12
N ILE A 378 5.34 -6.94 33.18
CA ILE A 378 6.71 -6.42 33.24
C ILE A 378 6.71 -4.91 33.18
N GLU A 379 5.89 -4.31 32.29
CA GLU A 379 5.74 -2.87 32.16
C GLU A 379 5.13 -2.23 33.44
N GLU A 380 4.02 -2.79 33.97
CA GLU A 380 3.35 -2.31 35.17
C GLU A 380 4.24 -2.38 36.43
N GLU A 381 5.06 -3.40 36.54
CA GLU A 381 6.01 -3.57 37.65
C GLU A 381 7.30 -2.75 37.48
N ASN A 382 7.42 -1.97 36.38
CA ASN A 382 8.63 -1.20 36.02
C ASN A 382 9.93 -2.04 36.07
N GLU A 383 9.85 -3.30 35.64
CA GLU A 383 11.00 -4.19 35.65
C GLU A 383 11.94 -3.89 34.46
N CYS A 384 13.24 -3.67 34.78
CA CYS A 384 14.26 -3.45 33.75
C CYS A 384 14.42 -4.69 32.83
N PHE A 385 14.55 -4.47 31.55
CA PHE A 385 14.86 -5.51 30.56
C PHE A 385 15.91 -5.08 29.53
N SER A 386 16.38 -3.82 29.58
CA SER A 386 17.50 -3.31 28.79
C SER A 386 18.55 -2.64 29.69
N LEU A 387 19.76 -2.48 29.15
CA LEU A 387 20.82 -1.75 29.86
C LEU A 387 20.49 -0.25 30.01
N SER A 388 19.69 0.30 29.12
CA SER A 388 19.24 1.69 29.18
C SER A 388 18.26 1.97 30.32
N ASP A 389 17.59 0.93 30.85
CA ASP A 389 16.61 1.06 31.93
C ASP A 389 17.25 1.03 33.32
N LEU A 390 18.56 0.77 33.35
CA LEU A 390 19.31 0.76 34.61
C LEU A 390 19.42 2.18 35.16
N ALA A 391 19.15 2.34 36.46
CA ALA A 391 19.35 3.60 37.19
C ALA A 391 20.83 4.04 37.30
N ILE A 392 21.75 3.19 36.84
CA ILE A 392 23.20 3.43 36.83
C ILE A 392 23.73 3.29 35.39
N ASN A 393 24.69 4.12 35.04
CA ASN A 393 25.38 4.08 33.77
C ASN A 393 26.87 3.69 33.93
N GLY A 394 27.58 3.50 32.78
CA GLY A 394 28.98 3.11 32.81
C GLY A 394 29.92 4.12 33.50
N SER A 395 29.53 5.37 33.70
CA SER A 395 30.30 6.37 34.45
C SER A 395 30.16 6.14 35.96
N ASP A 396 28.97 5.79 36.41
CA ASP A 396 28.69 5.48 37.81
C ASP A 396 29.47 4.23 38.26
N LEU A 397 29.63 3.25 37.37
CA LEU A 397 30.43 2.05 37.61
C LEU A 397 31.95 2.32 37.70
N LYS A 398 32.47 3.35 37.05
CA LYS A 398 33.90 3.70 37.11
C LYS A 398 34.35 4.11 38.51
N GLU A 399 33.49 4.73 39.29
CA GLU A 399 33.80 5.10 40.70
C GLU A 399 33.96 3.87 41.60
N PHE A 400 33.22 2.78 41.31
CA PHE A 400 33.27 1.54 42.07
C PHE A 400 34.34 0.56 41.59
N LEU A 401 34.77 0.66 40.32
CA LEU A 401 35.71 -0.25 39.68
C LEU A 401 37.15 0.30 39.62
N SER A 402 37.39 1.53 40.10
CA SER A 402 38.71 2.16 40.17
C SER A 402 39.63 1.49 41.20
N GLY A 403 39.96 0.24 41.03
CA GLY A 403 40.83 -0.52 41.93
C GLY A 403 41.05 -1.98 41.55
N LYS A 404 40.38 -2.51 40.57
CA LYS A 404 40.64 -3.86 40.04
C LYS A 404 40.97 -3.81 38.56
N LYS A 405 42.19 -4.25 38.20
CA LYS A 405 42.56 -4.50 36.79
C LYS A 405 41.51 -5.33 36.11
N MET A 406 41.00 -4.83 34.95
CA MET A 406 40.35 -5.67 33.99
C MET A 406 41.25 -6.75 33.48
#